data_1e5686e10042ae6b9380e7247e1a4826
#
_entry.id   1e5686e10042ae6b9380e7247e1a4826
#
_cell.length_a   1.000
_cell.length_b   1.000
_cell.length_c   1.000
_cell.angle_alpha   90.00
_cell.angle_beta   90.00
_cell.angle_gamma   90.00
#
_symmetry.space_group_name_H-M   'P 1'
#
loop_
_entity.id
_entity.type
_entity.pdbx_description
1 polymer ?
#
loop_
_entity_poly.entity_id
_entity_poly.type
_entity_poly.pdbx_seq_one_letter_code
_entity_poly.pdbx_strand_id
1 'polypeptide(L)'
;EVLFIDIKNTPIYWIGMFKKLIQNNHIFTSQIVGFFDKINPEIDIENLKGMGDRVSYERAYYYLSKIDITDKMHQDSISLNIDKQLLKALEQSILFFQEYEEYEKCAFIKKILDFTKTL
;
A
#
# COMPACT_ATOMS: atom_id res chain seq x y z
N GLU A 1 7.56 -2.25 36.77
CA GLU A 1 7.62 -1.25 35.70
C GLU A 1 6.94 -1.79 34.44
N VAL A 2 5.96 -1.03 33.91
CA VAL A 2 5.24 -1.42 32.70
C VAL A 2 5.81 -0.57 31.56
N LEU A 3 6.46 -1.24 30.61
CA LEU A 3 6.87 -0.57 29.38
C LEU A 3 5.67 -0.43 28.44
N PHE A 4 5.32 0.81 28.16
CA PHE A 4 4.26 1.08 27.21
C PHE A 4 4.87 1.33 25.82
N ILE A 5 4.49 0.51 24.85
CA ILE A 5 4.91 0.68 23.46
C ILE A 5 3.69 1.06 22.64
N ASP A 6 3.75 2.20 21.99
CA ASP A 6 2.72 2.61 21.02
C ASP A 6 2.98 1.89 19.70
N ILE A 7 2.36 0.73 19.55
CA ILE A 7 2.53 -0.11 18.36
C ILE A 7 2.17 0.62 17.08
N LYS A 8 1.13 1.46 17.12
CA LYS A 8 0.66 2.21 15.94
C LYS A 8 1.64 3.27 15.46
N ASN A 9 2.64 3.60 16.28
CA ASN A 9 3.66 4.58 15.93
C ASN A 9 5.01 3.89 15.70
N THR A 10 5.01 2.76 15.03
CA THR A 10 6.22 1.99 14.70
C THR A 10 6.30 1.72 13.21
N PRO A 11 7.54 1.65 12.65
CA PRO A 11 7.71 1.33 11.23
C PRO A 11 7.13 -0.03 10.83
N ILE A 12 7.22 -1.02 11.73
CA ILE A 12 6.64 -2.35 11.47
C ILE A 12 5.13 -2.25 11.25
N TYR A 13 4.44 -1.46 12.07
CA TYR A 13 3.01 -1.25 11.93
C TYR A 13 2.67 -0.55 10.60
N TRP A 14 3.43 0.50 10.25
CA TRP A 14 3.16 1.26 9.01
C TRP A 14 3.35 0.40 7.77
N ILE A 15 4.40 -0.40 7.72
CA ILE A 15 4.65 -1.32 6.60
C ILE A 15 3.56 -2.38 6.53
N GLY A 16 3.18 -2.94 7.68
CA GLY A 16 2.10 -3.92 7.76
C GLY A 16 0.77 -3.37 7.28
N MET A 17 0.43 -2.14 7.68
CA MET A 17 -0.81 -1.48 7.24
C MET A 17 -0.78 -1.18 5.74
N PHE A 18 0.36 -0.73 5.22
CA PHE A 18 0.51 -0.53 3.78
C PHE A 18 0.20 -1.80 2.99
N LYS A 19 0.85 -2.90 3.36
CA LYS A 19 0.65 -4.21 2.70
C LYS A 19 -0.82 -4.63 2.77
N LYS A 20 -1.39 -4.57 3.97
CA LYS A 20 -2.75 -5.02 4.23
C LYS A 20 -3.79 -4.23 3.43
N LEU A 21 -3.65 -2.90 3.38
CA LEU A 21 -4.61 -2.05 2.68
C LEU A 21 -4.58 -2.31 1.17
N ILE A 22 -3.41 -2.49 0.58
CA ILE A 22 -3.30 -2.83 -0.85
C ILE A 22 -3.91 -4.20 -1.13
N GLN A 23 -3.58 -5.21 -0.33
CA GLN A 23 -4.09 -6.56 -0.51
C GLN A 23 -5.61 -6.62 -0.34
N ASN A 24 -6.13 -5.99 0.71
CA ASN A 24 -7.57 -5.97 0.98
C ASN A 24 -8.34 -5.26 -0.13
N ASN A 25 -7.77 -4.20 -0.69
CA ASN A 25 -8.39 -3.50 -1.82
C ASN A 25 -8.57 -4.43 -3.02
N HIS A 26 -7.57 -5.24 -3.35
CA HIS A 26 -7.65 -6.18 -4.46
C HIS A 26 -8.76 -7.21 -4.25
N ILE A 27 -8.82 -7.81 -3.05
CA ILE A 27 -9.83 -8.80 -2.72
C ILE A 27 -11.22 -8.19 -2.78
N PHE A 28 -11.40 -7.05 -2.12
CA PHE A 28 -12.69 -6.36 -2.05
C PHE A 28 -13.16 -5.91 -3.43
N THR A 29 -12.29 -5.34 -4.24
CA THR A 29 -12.60 -4.89 -5.59
C THR A 29 -13.06 -6.05 -6.47
N SER A 30 -12.36 -7.19 -6.40
CA SER A 30 -12.72 -8.39 -7.16
C SER A 30 -14.11 -8.90 -6.76
N GLN A 31 -14.43 -8.88 -5.48
CA GLN A 31 -15.74 -9.31 -4.98
C GLN A 31 -16.85 -8.38 -5.45
N ILE A 32 -16.63 -7.06 -5.38
CA ILE A 32 -17.62 -6.06 -5.80
C ILE A 32 -17.87 -6.15 -7.30
N VAL A 33 -16.84 -6.21 -8.10
CA VAL A 33 -16.98 -6.33 -9.55
C VAL A 33 -17.77 -7.59 -9.90
N GLY A 34 -17.45 -8.73 -9.30
CA GLY A 34 -18.16 -9.97 -9.54
C GLY A 34 -19.63 -9.92 -9.12
N PHE A 35 -19.92 -9.25 -8.00
CA PHE A 35 -21.28 -9.11 -7.50
C PHE A 35 -22.15 -8.22 -8.41
N PHE A 36 -21.67 -7.02 -8.76
CA PHE A 36 -22.43 -6.08 -9.57
C PHE A 36 -22.58 -6.52 -11.02
N ASP A 37 -21.59 -7.24 -11.55
CA ASP A 37 -21.68 -7.81 -12.89
C ASP A 37 -22.86 -8.76 -13.03
N LYS A 38 -23.18 -9.49 -11.95
CA LYS A 38 -24.30 -10.43 -11.92
C LYS A 38 -25.67 -9.76 -11.73
N ILE A 39 -25.72 -8.68 -10.94
CA ILE A 39 -26.98 -8.09 -10.49
C ILE A 39 -27.45 -6.97 -11.41
N ASN A 40 -26.55 -6.10 -11.83
CA ASN A 40 -26.92 -4.93 -12.64
C ASN A 40 -25.82 -4.53 -13.61
N PRO A 41 -25.87 -5.03 -14.86
CA PRO A 41 -24.83 -4.73 -15.84
C PRO A 41 -24.83 -3.26 -16.30
N GLU A 42 -25.81 -2.44 -15.88
CA GLU A 42 -25.85 -1.02 -16.22
C GLU A 42 -25.06 -0.13 -15.24
N ILE A 43 -24.61 -0.68 -14.10
CA ILE A 43 -23.81 0.07 -13.14
C ILE A 43 -22.42 0.31 -13.72
N ASP A 44 -21.93 1.54 -13.60
CA ASP A 44 -20.56 1.89 -14.00
C ASP A 44 -19.57 1.34 -12.97
N ILE A 45 -19.21 0.07 -13.13
CA ILE A 45 -18.33 -0.66 -12.25
C ILE A 45 -16.93 -0.05 -12.27
N GLU A 46 -16.45 0.39 -13.43
CA GLU A 46 -15.12 0.99 -13.57
C GLU A 46 -14.99 2.27 -12.74
N ASN A 47 -16.03 3.10 -12.72
CA ASN A 47 -16.01 4.31 -11.90
C ASN A 47 -16.00 3.99 -10.39
N LEU A 48 -16.83 3.04 -9.96
CA LEU A 48 -16.87 2.60 -8.56
C LEU A 48 -15.54 2.02 -8.13
N LYS A 49 -14.94 1.17 -8.98
CA LYS A 49 -13.62 0.58 -8.74
C LYS A 49 -12.56 1.65 -8.61
N GLY A 50 -12.53 2.62 -9.52
CA GLY A 50 -11.57 3.71 -9.50
C GLY A 50 -11.63 4.54 -8.23
N MET A 51 -12.81 4.84 -7.75
CA MET A 51 -13.01 5.57 -6.49
C MET A 51 -12.49 4.77 -5.29
N GLY A 52 -12.80 3.48 -5.24
CA GLY A 52 -12.35 2.60 -4.16
C GLY A 52 -10.83 2.41 -4.16
N ASP A 53 -10.25 2.23 -5.34
CA ASP A 53 -8.80 2.10 -5.50
C ASP A 53 -8.10 3.36 -5.00
N ARG A 54 -8.59 4.53 -5.37
CA ARG A 54 -7.98 5.80 -4.98
C ARG A 54 -7.95 5.96 -3.46
N VAL A 55 -9.05 5.68 -2.79
CA VAL A 55 -9.11 5.78 -1.32
C VAL A 55 -8.12 4.81 -0.68
N SER A 56 -8.07 3.57 -1.15
CA SER A 56 -7.21 2.54 -0.59
C SER A 56 -5.73 2.83 -0.80
N TYR A 57 -5.33 3.24 -2.00
CA TYR A 57 -3.94 3.56 -2.29
C TYR A 57 -3.46 4.81 -1.55
N GLU A 58 -4.32 5.83 -1.41
CA GLU A 58 -3.96 7.02 -0.64
C GLU A 58 -3.82 6.72 0.84
N ARG A 59 -4.70 5.90 1.41
CA ARG A 59 -4.57 5.47 2.81
C ARG A 59 -3.32 4.64 3.02
N ALA A 60 -3.04 3.71 2.12
CA ALA A 60 -1.84 2.90 2.18
C ALA A 60 -0.58 3.78 2.12
N TYR A 61 -0.56 4.74 1.19
CA TYR A 61 0.56 5.67 1.06
C TYR A 61 0.76 6.52 2.31
N TYR A 62 -0.32 6.90 2.99
CA TYR A 62 -0.20 7.65 4.26
C TYR A 62 0.69 6.91 5.25
N TYR A 63 0.50 5.61 5.41
CA TYR A 63 1.35 4.82 6.30
C TYR A 63 2.77 4.69 5.78
N LEU A 64 2.93 4.41 4.49
CA LEU A 64 4.26 4.25 3.90
C LEU A 64 5.07 5.55 3.94
N SER A 65 4.42 6.70 3.82
CA SER A 65 5.08 8.01 3.82
C SER A 65 5.79 8.35 5.13
N LYS A 66 5.49 7.64 6.21
CA LYS A 66 6.15 7.80 7.50
C LYS A 66 7.51 7.10 7.56
N ILE A 67 7.82 6.27 6.59
CA ILE A 67 9.09 5.55 6.55
C ILE A 67 10.21 6.49 6.12
N ASP A 68 11.28 6.49 6.90
CA ASP A 68 12.54 7.17 6.59
C ASP A 68 13.59 6.13 6.23
N ILE A 69 13.92 6.04 4.96
CA ILE A 69 14.84 5.03 4.44
C ILE A 69 16.28 5.23 4.96
N THR A 70 16.60 6.40 5.52
CA THR A 70 17.91 6.67 6.10
C THR A 70 18.01 6.26 7.57
N ASP A 71 16.90 5.93 8.20
CA ASP A 71 16.85 5.51 9.59
C ASP A 71 17.06 4.00 9.70
N LYS A 72 18.03 3.60 10.53
CA LYS A 72 18.41 2.20 10.69
C LYS A 72 17.25 1.33 11.21
N MET A 73 16.47 1.82 12.15
CA MET A 73 15.31 1.10 12.68
C MET A 73 14.26 0.86 11.59
N HIS A 74 14.03 1.87 10.73
CA HIS A 74 13.11 1.74 9.61
C HIS A 74 13.62 0.73 8.59
N GLN A 75 14.92 0.76 8.28
CA GLN A 75 15.53 -0.22 7.39
C GLN A 75 15.37 -1.65 7.91
N ASP A 76 15.63 -1.86 9.22
CA ASP A 76 15.48 -3.17 9.84
C ASP A 76 14.01 -3.64 9.78
N SER A 77 13.07 -2.72 9.97
CA SER A 77 11.64 -3.03 9.88
C SER A 77 11.22 -3.46 8.48
N ILE A 78 11.78 -2.83 7.46
CA ILE A 78 11.55 -3.24 6.07
C ILE A 78 12.11 -4.65 5.85
N SER A 79 13.32 -4.91 6.30
CA SER A 79 13.97 -6.23 6.15
C SER A 79 13.16 -7.35 6.80
N LEU A 80 12.55 -7.08 7.96
CA LEU A 80 11.72 -8.06 8.67
C LEU A 80 10.38 -8.33 7.98
N ASN A 81 9.91 -7.39 7.15
CA ASN A 81 8.62 -7.48 6.48
C ASN A 81 8.70 -7.77 5.00
N ILE A 82 9.91 -7.96 4.47
CA ILE A 82 10.07 -8.18 3.04
C ILE A 82 9.55 -9.56 2.65
N ASP A 83 8.62 -9.56 1.69
CA ASP A 83 8.03 -10.75 1.10
C ASP A 83 7.46 -10.39 -0.27
N LYS A 84 6.91 -11.37 -0.97
CA LYS A 84 6.30 -11.15 -2.29
C LYS A 84 5.15 -10.14 -2.22
N GLN A 85 4.41 -10.15 -1.13
CA GLN A 85 3.27 -9.25 -0.94
C GLN A 85 3.72 -7.80 -0.84
N LEU A 86 4.80 -7.52 -0.08
CA LEU A 86 5.33 -6.17 0.03
C LEU A 86 5.86 -5.67 -1.31
N LEU A 87 6.64 -6.48 -2.00
CA LEU A 87 7.19 -6.11 -3.32
C LEU A 87 6.08 -5.82 -4.32
N LYS A 88 5.07 -6.67 -4.36
CA LYS A 88 3.91 -6.47 -5.24
C LYS A 88 3.14 -5.20 -4.87
N ALA A 89 2.93 -4.94 -3.58
CA ALA A 89 2.23 -3.73 -3.13
C ALA A 89 3.00 -2.46 -3.53
N LEU A 90 4.32 -2.45 -3.40
CA LEU A 90 5.15 -1.32 -3.80
C LEU A 90 5.06 -1.08 -5.32
N GLU A 91 5.19 -2.13 -6.11
CA GLU A 91 5.11 -2.03 -7.58
C GLU A 91 3.73 -1.55 -8.04
N GLN A 92 2.68 -2.10 -7.48
CA GLN A 92 1.31 -1.71 -7.83
C GLN A 92 1.00 -0.27 -7.42
N SER A 93 1.53 0.18 -6.29
CA SER A 93 1.35 1.57 -5.84
C SER A 93 2.05 2.54 -6.78
N ILE A 94 3.24 2.22 -7.27
CA ILE A 94 3.94 3.05 -8.25
C ILE A 94 3.09 3.16 -9.53
N LEU A 95 2.58 2.05 -10.04
CA LEU A 95 1.73 2.06 -11.23
C LEU A 95 0.47 2.89 -11.03
N PHE A 96 -0.16 2.77 -9.87
CA PHE A 96 -1.35 3.53 -9.55
C PHE A 96 -1.09 5.04 -9.55
N PHE A 97 -0.08 5.47 -8.80
CA PHE A 97 0.22 6.90 -8.70
C PHE A 97 0.80 7.48 -9.99
N GLN A 98 1.47 6.67 -10.80
CA GLN A 98 1.94 7.07 -12.12
C GLN A 98 0.77 7.39 -13.05
N GLU A 99 -0.29 6.60 -12.99
CA GLU A 99 -1.49 6.82 -13.79
C GLU A 99 -2.18 8.15 -13.45
N TYR A 100 -2.13 8.55 -12.18
CA TYR A 100 -2.65 9.85 -11.73
C TYR A 100 -1.62 10.98 -11.78
N GLU A 101 -0.46 10.73 -12.37
CA GLU A 101 0.63 11.71 -12.52
C GLU A 101 1.16 12.25 -11.19
N GLU A 102 1.05 11.48 -10.13
CA GLU A 102 1.58 11.82 -8.81
C GLU A 102 3.02 11.30 -8.67
N TYR A 103 3.92 11.90 -9.45
CA TYR A 103 5.29 11.40 -9.61
C TYR A 103 6.15 11.51 -8.35
N GLU A 104 5.85 12.45 -7.46
CA GLU A 104 6.58 12.55 -6.18
C GLU A 104 6.32 11.32 -5.31
N LYS A 105 5.09 10.85 -5.29
CA LYS A 105 4.74 9.61 -4.57
C LYS A 105 5.42 8.41 -5.20
N CYS A 106 5.45 8.35 -6.53
CA CYS A 106 6.16 7.29 -7.26
C CYS A 106 7.65 7.27 -6.90
N ALA A 107 8.29 8.43 -6.86
CA ALA A 107 9.71 8.54 -6.52
C ALA A 107 9.99 8.08 -5.10
N PHE A 108 9.13 8.45 -4.15
CA PHE A 108 9.25 8.02 -2.76
C PHE A 108 9.13 6.51 -2.63
N ILE A 109 8.11 5.93 -3.25
CA ILE A 109 7.86 4.48 -3.21
C ILE A 109 9.01 3.74 -3.86
N LYS A 110 9.54 4.27 -4.97
CA LYS A 110 10.66 3.66 -5.69
C LYS A 110 11.91 3.59 -4.83
N LYS A 111 12.18 4.61 -4.01
CA LYS A 111 13.32 4.58 -3.09
C LYS A 111 13.23 3.39 -2.14
N ILE A 112 12.03 3.13 -1.62
CA ILE A 112 11.81 1.99 -0.74
C ILE A 112 11.97 0.68 -1.51
N LEU A 113 11.39 0.59 -2.69
CA LEU A 113 11.52 -0.60 -3.54
C LEU A 113 12.99 -0.89 -3.89
N ASP A 114 13.75 0.12 -4.28
CA ASP A 114 15.15 -0.03 -4.60
C ASP A 114 15.96 -0.48 -3.38
N PHE A 115 15.64 0.05 -2.20
CA PHE A 115 16.25 -0.43 -0.96
C PHE A 115 15.99 -1.92 -0.73
N THR A 116 14.77 -2.40 -0.97
CA THR A 116 14.44 -3.82 -0.80
C THR A 116 15.29 -4.71 -1.70
N LYS A 117 15.68 -4.21 -2.87
CA LYS A 117 16.51 -4.96 -3.82
C LYS A 117 17.97 -5.08 -3.39
N THR A 118 18.40 -4.30 -2.40
CA THR A 118 19.75 -4.39 -1.84
C THR A 118 19.87 -5.41 -0.69
N LEU A 119 18.76 -5.96 -0.26
CA LEU A 119 18.71 -6.89 0.87
C LEU A 119 18.98 -8.34 0.49
#